data_2eeb9220547fcb055f1d2b0febe87240
#
_entry.id   2eeb9220547fcb055f1d2b0febe87240
#
_cell.length_a   1.000
_cell.length_b   1.000
_cell.length_c   1.000
_cell.angle_alpha   90.00
_cell.angle_beta   90.00
_cell.angle_gamma   90.00
#
_symmetry.space_group_name_H-M   'P 1'
#
loop_
_entity.id
_entity.type
_entity.pdbx_description
1 polymer ?
#
loop_
_entity_poly.entity_id
_entity_poly.type
_entity_poly.pdbx_seq_one_letter_code
_entity_poly.pdbx_strand_id
1 'polypeptide(L)'
;MPLLKILQESLKLLYREPKIFVPRLITTALYTAVIIYIAGITSQIAEATGYFQGDAASIDPAVVRALLGDLVIVLVSLLFLLLLDLISYAMYPALIREHSAGRPISLHGSLKEALGAWKILAVLGVMIILFALAGSIFILPFQFIALKTGEVSFYLFAAFIVMVAALVLLILLFFVIPVGVIEKKGVLDAFRHGFALSFRHKKDLFAINLFFLILSTVTFALMVLAETQYQGLAALSSIILFILVRVIQAVIYTYICVVNPYFYIQVR
;
A
#
# COMPACT_ATOMS: atom_id res chain seq x y z
N MET A 1 -7.03 -26.91 -1.07
CA MET A 1 -5.74 -27.02 -1.82
C MET A 1 -4.64 -26.53 -0.88
N PRO A 2 -3.45 -27.13 -0.81
CA PRO A 2 -2.43 -26.62 0.10
C PRO A 2 -2.02 -25.21 -0.31
N LEU A 3 -2.05 -24.28 0.64
CA LEU A 3 -1.68 -22.86 0.49
C LEU A 3 -0.36 -22.70 -0.28
N LEU A 4 0.62 -23.54 0.02
CA LEU A 4 1.93 -23.53 -0.63
C LEU A 4 1.83 -23.67 -2.16
N LYS A 5 0.89 -24.47 -2.67
CA LYS A 5 0.68 -24.60 -4.12
C LYS A 5 0.16 -23.31 -4.75
N ILE A 6 -0.73 -22.60 -4.07
CA ILE A 6 -1.23 -21.29 -4.53
C ILE A 6 -0.08 -20.28 -4.63
N LEU A 7 0.76 -20.20 -3.59
CA LEU A 7 1.93 -19.33 -3.58
C LEU A 7 2.92 -19.67 -4.69
N GLN A 8 3.22 -20.94 -4.91
CA GLN A 8 4.12 -21.39 -5.98
C GLN A 8 3.57 -21.13 -7.39
N GLU A 9 2.29 -21.43 -7.64
CA GLU A 9 1.68 -21.17 -8.95
C GLU A 9 1.59 -19.67 -9.25
N SER A 10 1.29 -18.85 -8.26
CA SER A 10 1.34 -17.38 -8.39
C SER A 10 2.74 -16.88 -8.74
N LEU A 11 3.79 -17.47 -8.16
CA LEU A 11 5.17 -17.10 -8.47
C LEU A 11 5.56 -17.54 -9.91
N LYS A 12 5.18 -18.76 -10.31
CA LYS A 12 5.40 -19.22 -11.69
C LYS A 12 4.71 -18.36 -12.72
N LEU A 13 3.50 -17.88 -12.41
CA LEU A 13 2.75 -16.98 -13.27
C LEU A 13 3.49 -15.66 -13.50
N LEU A 14 4.06 -15.06 -12.46
CA LEU A 14 4.87 -13.84 -12.58
C LEU A 14 6.06 -14.02 -13.51
N TYR A 15 6.71 -15.19 -13.45
CA TYR A 15 7.84 -15.48 -14.32
C TYR A 15 7.42 -15.65 -15.81
N ARG A 16 6.23 -16.24 -16.06
CA ARG A 16 5.75 -16.50 -17.41
C ARG A 16 5.13 -15.28 -18.09
N GLU A 17 4.54 -14.38 -17.32
CA GLU A 17 3.74 -13.26 -17.82
C GLU A 17 4.24 -11.90 -17.28
N PRO A 18 5.35 -11.36 -17.84
CA PRO A 18 5.95 -10.13 -17.32
C PRO A 18 5.02 -8.89 -17.42
N LYS A 19 3.99 -8.93 -18.28
CA LYS A 19 2.99 -7.86 -18.39
C LYS A 19 2.25 -7.61 -17.07
N ILE A 20 2.18 -8.62 -16.18
CA ILE A 20 1.54 -8.52 -14.88
C ILE A 20 2.22 -7.50 -13.95
N PHE A 21 3.51 -7.21 -14.17
CA PHE A 21 4.23 -6.20 -13.38
C PHE A 21 3.84 -4.76 -13.73
N VAL A 22 3.34 -4.51 -14.95
CA VAL A 22 3.12 -3.16 -15.46
C VAL A 22 2.26 -2.28 -14.56
N PRO A 23 1.08 -2.72 -14.05
CA PRO A 23 0.27 -1.87 -13.19
C PRO A 23 1.02 -1.40 -11.94
N ARG A 24 1.74 -2.31 -11.28
CA ARG A 24 2.52 -2.00 -10.06
C ARG A 24 3.79 -1.20 -10.32
N LEU A 25 4.46 -1.40 -11.44
CA LEU A 25 5.61 -0.58 -11.81
C LEU A 25 5.21 0.88 -12.01
N ILE A 26 4.07 1.13 -12.67
CA ILE A 26 3.57 2.49 -12.87
C ILE A 26 3.23 3.14 -11.52
N THR A 27 2.45 2.47 -10.66
CA THR A 27 2.10 3.04 -9.35
C THR A 27 3.34 3.25 -8.48
N THR A 28 4.29 2.31 -8.46
CA THR A 28 5.54 2.45 -7.71
C THR A 28 6.39 3.62 -8.22
N ALA A 29 6.48 3.84 -9.53
CA ALA A 29 7.20 4.97 -10.10
C ALA A 29 6.57 6.32 -9.67
N LEU A 30 5.24 6.42 -9.70
CA LEU A 30 4.52 7.60 -9.25
C LEU A 30 4.67 7.85 -7.74
N TYR A 31 4.55 6.80 -6.91
CA TYR A 31 4.85 6.90 -5.48
C TYR A 31 6.28 7.38 -5.22
N THR A 32 7.25 6.86 -5.98
CA THR A 32 8.64 7.26 -5.88
C THR A 32 8.82 8.76 -6.16
N ALA A 33 8.18 9.28 -7.20
CA ALA A 33 8.23 10.70 -7.52
C ALA A 33 7.65 11.57 -6.40
N VAL A 34 6.50 11.17 -5.82
CA VAL A 34 5.89 11.90 -4.69
C VAL A 34 6.76 11.84 -3.44
N ILE A 35 7.41 10.70 -3.15
CA ILE A 35 8.32 10.60 -1.99
C ILE A 35 9.53 11.50 -2.16
N ILE A 36 10.13 11.56 -3.37
CA ILE A 36 11.23 12.49 -3.66
C ILE A 36 10.78 13.94 -3.46
N TYR A 37 9.57 14.28 -3.90
CA TYR A 37 9.01 15.62 -3.69
C TYR A 37 8.82 15.94 -2.20
N ILE A 38 8.24 15.01 -1.42
CA ILE A 38 8.08 15.15 0.04
C ILE A 38 9.43 15.34 0.74
N ALA A 39 10.44 14.54 0.36
CA ALA A 39 11.79 14.68 0.92
C ALA A 39 12.40 16.06 0.65
N GLY A 40 12.18 16.60 -0.56
CA GLY A 40 12.60 17.97 -0.91
C GLY A 40 11.92 19.04 -0.04
N ILE A 41 10.61 18.93 0.20
CA ILE A 41 9.87 19.84 1.10
C ILE A 41 10.38 19.72 2.53
N THR A 42 10.60 18.50 3.02
CA THR A 42 11.05 18.28 4.39
C THR A 42 12.43 18.92 4.63
N SER A 43 13.35 18.87 3.67
CA SER A 43 14.64 19.53 3.78
C SER A 43 14.49 21.06 3.80
N GLN A 44 13.64 21.64 2.98
CA GLN A 44 13.37 23.08 2.98
C GLN A 44 12.74 23.55 4.30
N ILE A 45 11.84 22.77 4.88
CA ILE A 45 11.25 23.05 6.20
C ILE A 45 12.33 23.04 7.27
N ALA A 46 13.19 22.02 7.28
CA ALA A 46 14.26 21.88 8.26
C ALA A 46 15.25 23.06 8.20
N GLU A 47 15.58 23.52 6.99
CA GLU A 47 16.42 24.70 6.78
C GLU A 47 15.72 25.99 7.23
N ALA A 48 14.46 26.19 6.83
CA ALA A 48 13.70 27.43 7.12
C ALA A 48 13.34 27.58 8.61
N THR A 49 13.17 26.47 9.34
CA THR A 49 12.83 26.49 10.77
C THR A 49 14.05 26.49 11.71
N GLY A 50 15.26 26.37 11.16
CA GLY A 50 16.47 26.21 11.99
C GLY A 50 16.38 24.96 12.89
N TYR A 51 15.55 24.00 12.58
CA TYR A 51 15.24 22.84 13.42
C TYR A 51 16.50 22.11 13.91
N PHE A 52 17.56 22.12 13.09
CA PHE A 52 18.85 21.53 13.46
C PHE A 52 19.77 22.49 14.27
N GLN A 53 19.43 23.78 14.38
CA GLN A 53 20.24 24.77 15.05
C GLN A 53 19.72 25.19 16.43
N GLY A 54 18.56 24.66 16.85
CA GLY A 54 18.00 24.90 18.18
C GLY A 54 17.44 26.31 18.43
N ASP A 55 17.52 27.21 17.46
CA ASP A 55 16.93 28.55 17.56
C ASP A 55 15.46 28.49 17.11
N ALA A 56 14.56 28.55 18.09
CA ALA A 56 13.13 28.77 17.84
C ALA A 56 12.88 30.23 17.45
N ALA A 57 13.53 30.70 16.38
CA ALA A 57 13.25 31.99 15.79
C ALA A 57 11.80 32.04 15.30
N SER A 58 11.17 33.20 15.38
CA SER A 58 9.80 33.43 14.88
C SER A 58 9.71 32.98 13.42
N ILE A 59 8.94 31.91 13.16
CA ILE A 59 8.76 31.40 11.81
C ILE A 59 8.09 32.47 10.96
N ASP A 60 8.69 32.85 9.84
CA ASP A 60 8.15 33.83 8.91
C ASP A 60 6.76 33.36 8.42
N PRO A 61 5.70 34.20 8.52
CA PRO A 61 4.38 33.88 8.00
C PRO A 61 4.36 33.52 6.51
N ALA A 62 5.32 34.00 5.72
CA ALA A 62 5.46 33.63 4.31
C ALA A 62 5.87 32.16 4.16
N VAL A 63 6.77 31.66 5.02
CA VAL A 63 7.19 30.27 5.08
C VAL A 63 6.00 29.39 5.46
N VAL A 64 5.20 29.77 6.46
CA VAL A 64 4.01 29.01 6.87
C VAL A 64 3.01 28.88 5.71
N ARG A 65 2.79 29.95 4.93
CA ARG A 65 1.90 29.89 3.76
C ARG A 65 2.41 28.96 2.67
N ALA A 66 3.72 28.99 2.38
CA ALA A 66 4.33 28.08 1.41
C ALA A 66 4.16 26.63 1.86
N LEU A 67 4.45 26.32 3.14
CA LEU A 67 4.28 25.00 3.72
C LEU A 67 2.85 24.48 3.67
N LEU A 68 1.86 25.35 3.90
CA LEU A 68 0.45 24.98 3.77
C LEU A 68 0.09 24.65 2.32
N GLY A 69 0.63 25.39 1.33
CA GLY A 69 0.49 25.09 -0.10
C GLY A 69 1.07 23.71 -0.45
N ASP A 70 2.28 23.45 -0.01
CA ASP A 70 2.95 22.15 -0.23
C ASP A 70 2.22 21.00 0.45
N LEU A 71 1.70 21.20 1.67
CA LEU A 71 0.89 20.20 2.36
C LEU A 71 -0.36 19.83 1.56
N VAL A 72 -1.05 20.80 0.99
CA VAL A 72 -2.22 20.56 0.12
C VAL A 72 -1.82 19.74 -1.11
N ILE A 73 -0.72 20.08 -1.77
CA ILE A 73 -0.20 19.34 -2.92
C ILE A 73 0.12 17.90 -2.54
N VAL A 74 0.78 17.68 -1.41
CA VAL A 74 1.10 16.35 -0.88
C VAL A 74 -0.18 15.56 -0.61
N LEU A 75 -1.16 16.14 0.09
CA LEU A 75 -2.43 15.46 0.40
C LEU A 75 -3.20 15.09 -0.87
N VAL A 76 -3.30 15.98 -1.83
CA VAL A 76 -3.97 15.71 -3.13
C VAL A 76 -3.22 14.62 -3.89
N SER A 77 -1.89 14.67 -3.91
CA SER A 77 -1.06 13.65 -4.56
C SER A 77 -1.23 12.27 -3.90
N LEU A 78 -1.25 12.20 -2.57
CA LEU A 78 -1.47 10.94 -1.85
C LEU A 78 -2.87 10.36 -2.09
N LEU A 79 -3.91 11.20 -2.14
CA LEU A 79 -5.26 10.75 -2.48
C LEU A 79 -5.33 10.21 -3.92
N PHE A 80 -4.71 10.91 -4.86
CA PHE A 80 -4.62 10.46 -6.25
C PHE A 80 -3.87 9.13 -6.36
N LEU A 81 -2.74 8.99 -5.68
CA LEU A 81 -1.97 7.75 -5.62
C LEU A 81 -2.76 6.61 -5.00
N LEU A 82 -3.52 6.85 -3.93
CA LEU A 82 -4.40 5.85 -3.33
C LEU A 82 -5.42 5.32 -4.34
N LEU A 83 -6.05 6.22 -5.10
CA LEU A 83 -7.01 5.82 -6.14
C LEU A 83 -6.33 5.01 -7.25
N LEU A 84 -5.17 5.45 -7.73
CA LEU A 84 -4.39 4.70 -8.72
C LEU A 84 -3.96 3.33 -8.21
N ASP A 85 -3.58 3.24 -6.94
CA ASP A 85 -3.20 1.99 -6.29
C ASP A 85 -4.37 1.01 -6.23
N LEU A 86 -5.54 1.48 -5.84
CA LEU A 86 -6.78 0.68 -5.82
C LEU A 86 -7.18 0.21 -7.22
N ILE A 87 -7.09 1.09 -8.24
CA ILE A 87 -7.35 0.73 -9.64
C ILE A 87 -6.34 -0.32 -10.11
N SER A 88 -5.05 -0.08 -9.86
CA SER A 88 -3.99 -1.04 -10.18
C SER A 88 -4.26 -2.40 -9.54
N TYR A 89 -4.60 -2.42 -8.24
CA TYR A 89 -4.94 -3.65 -7.54
C TYR A 89 -6.16 -4.35 -8.14
N ALA A 90 -7.20 -3.60 -8.52
CA ALA A 90 -8.42 -4.14 -9.12
C ALA A 90 -8.22 -4.68 -10.56
N MET A 91 -7.11 -4.38 -11.22
CA MET A 91 -6.77 -4.99 -12.52
C MET A 91 -6.41 -6.48 -12.38
N TYR A 92 -5.81 -6.88 -11.25
CA TYR A 92 -5.30 -8.25 -11.07
C TYR A 92 -6.36 -9.35 -11.14
N PRO A 93 -7.57 -9.21 -10.55
CA PRO A 93 -8.63 -10.19 -10.71
C PRO A 93 -8.99 -10.48 -12.17
N ALA A 94 -9.02 -9.44 -13.02
CA ALA A 94 -9.29 -9.60 -14.44
C ALA A 94 -8.11 -10.27 -15.17
N LEU A 95 -6.87 -9.85 -14.90
CA LEU A 95 -5.65 -10.44 -15.48
C LEU A 95 -5.55 -11.93 -15.14
N ILE A 96 -5.77 -12.31 -13.89
CA ILE A 96 -5.68 -13.71 -13.44
C ILE A 96 -6.82 -14.54 -14.00
N ARG A 97 -8.03 -13.99 -14.12
CA ARG A 97 -9.16 -14.66 -14.76
C ARG A 97 -8.88 -14.95 -16.25
N GLU A 98 -8.33 -13.99 -17.01
CA GLU A 98 -7.96 -14.18 -18.41
C GLU A 98 -6.93 -15.29 -18.54
N HIS A 99 -5.86 -15.25 -17.74
CA HIS A 99 -4.83 -16.28 -17.72
C HIS A 99 -5.41 -17.67 -17.38
N SER A 100 -6.25 -17.76 -16.34
CA SER A 100 -6.88 -19.03 -15.92
C SER A 100 -7.82 -19.58 -16.97
N ALA A 101 -8.37 -18.74 -17.85
CA ALA A 101 -9.19 -19.14 -19.00
C ALA A 101 -8.37 -19.46 -20.27
N GLY A 102 -7.02 -19.45 -20.19
CA GLY A 102 -6.14 -19.66 -21.35
C GLY A 102 -6.19 -18.53 -22.38
N ARG A 103 -6.67 -17.35 -22.00
CA ARG A 103 -6.76 -16.16 -22.87
C ARG A 103 -5.52 -15.29 -22.75
N PRO A 104 -5.13 -14.56 -23.81
CA PRO A 104 -4.03 -13.61 -23.72
C PRO A 104 -4.37 -12.49 -22.73
N ILE A 105 -3.41 -12.14 -21.87
CA ILE A 105 -3.53 -11.07 -20.88
C ILE A 105 -3.65 -9.72 -21.59
N SER A 106 -4.73 -8.98 -21.32
CA SER A 106 -5.01 -7.64 -21.83
C SER A 106 -4.99 -6.59 -20.73
N LEU A 107 -3.96 -5.75 -20.68
CA LEU A 107 -3.87 -4.63 -19.73
C LEU A 107 -5.02 -3.64 -19.88
N HIS A 108 -5.37 -3.31 -21.15
CA HIS A 108 -6.48 -2.40 -21.44
C HIS A 108 -7.82 -2.97 -21.00
N GLY A 109 -8.06 -4.27 -21.29
CA GLY A 109 -9.28 -4.97 -20.84
C GLY A 109 -9.40 -4.99 -19.33
N SER A 110 -8.31 -5.32 -18.63
CA SER A 110 -8.28 -5.36 -17.18
C SER A 110 -8.48 -3.99 -16.54
N LEU A 111 -7.92 -2.92 -17.12
CA LEU A 111 -8.14 -1.55 -16.66
C LEU A 111 -9.62 -1.15 -16.81
N LYS A 112 -10.25 -1.47 -17.96
CA LYS A 112 -11.67 -1.20 -18.19
C LYS A 112 -12.56 -1.93 -17.17
N GLU A 113 -12.25 -3.16 -16.82
CA GLU A 113 -12.98 -3.92 -15.80
C GLU A 113 -12.75 -3.37 -14.39
N ALA A 114 -11.52 -2.99 -14.05
CA ALA A 114 -11.21 -2.33 -12.78
C ALA A 114 -12.00 -1.01 -12.64
N LEU A 115 -12.02 -0.18 -13.69
CA LEU A 115 -12.81 1.05 -13.71
C LEU A 115 -14.31 0.77 -13.66
N GLY A 116 -14.79 -0.35 -14.19
CA GLY A 116 -16.19 -0.79 -14.04
C GLY A 116 -16.58 -1.05 -12.58
N ALA A 117 -15.64 -1.42 -11.74
CA ALA A 117 -15.83 -1.64 -10.30
C ALA A 117 -15.62 -0.36 -9.45
N TRP A 118 -15.56 0.83 -10.04
CA TRP A 118 -15.18 2.09 -9.40
C TRP A 118 -15.94 2.39 -8.09
N LYS A 119 -17.24 2.03 -8.00
CA LYS A 119 -18.04 2.22 -6.79
C LYS A 119 -17.49 1.42 -5.60
N ILE A 120 -17.06 0.17 -5.86
CA ILE A 120 -16.45 -0.69 -4.83
C ILE A 120 -15.11 -0.08 -4.41
N LEU A 121 -14.30 0.37 -5.37
CA LEU A 121 -13.00 0.98 -5.10
C LEU A 121 -13.14 2.28 -4.31
N ALA A 122 -14.14 3.11 -4.64
CA ALA A 122 -14.43 4.34 -3.90
C ALA A 122 -14.79 4.05 -2.43
N VAL A 123 -15.68 3.08 -2.19
CA VAL A 123 -16.05 2.67 -0.81
C VAL A 123 -14.84 2.12 -0.06
N LEU A 124 -14.03 1.27 -0.69
CA LEU A 124 -12.79 0.77 -0.09
C LEU A 124 -11.80 1.89 0.19
N GLY A 125 -11.62 2.84 -0.73
CA GLY A 125 -10.76 4.01 -0.52
C GLY A 125 -11.19 4.84 0.69
N VAL A 126 -12.50 5.12 0.82
CA VAL A 126 -13.06 5.80 2.00
C VAL A 126 -12.82 4.99 3.27
N MET A 127 -13.03 3.68 3.26
CA MET A 127 -12.78 2.82 4.43
C MET A 127 -11.30 2.84 4.84
N ILE A 128 -10.37 2.80 3.88
CA ILE A 128 -8.93 2.89 4.17
C ILE A 128 -8.58 4.24 4.80
N ILE A 129 -9.10 5.35 4.24
CA ILE A 129 -8.87 6.70 4.78
C ILE A 129 -9.43 6.81 6.20
N LEU A 130 -10.67 6.38 6.42
CA LEU A 130 -11.27 6.41 7.75
C LEU A 130 -10.52 5.54 8.76
N PHE A 131 -10.05 4.37 8.35
CA PHE A 131 -9.23 3.52 9.20
C PHE A 131 -7.88 4.17 9.53
N ALA A 132 -7.21 4.78 8.54
CA ALA A 132 -5.96 5.49 8.74
C ALA A 132 -6.13 6.68 9.70
N LEU A 133 -7.20 7.48 9.52
CA LEU A 133 -7.53 8.60 10.42
C LEU A 133 -7.82 8.12 11.85
N ALA A 134 -8.66 7.10 12.00
CA ALA A 134 -8.98 6.53 13.30
C ALA A 134 -7.73 5.96 14.00
N GLY A 135 -6.87 5.25 13.26
CA GLY A 135 -5.60 4.74 13.76
C GLY A 135 -4.64 5.85 14.19
N SER A 136 -4.55 6.93 13.40
CA SER A 136 -3.72 8.08 13.74
C SER A 136 -4.23 8.77 15.00
N ILE A 137 -5.54 9.04 15.10
CA ILE A 137 -6.15 9.63 16.29
C ILE A 137 -5.94 8.75 17.53
N PHE A 138 -6.02 7.43 17.37
CA PHE A 138 -5.79 6.49 18.45
C PHE A 138 -4.33 6.50 18.94
N ILE A 139 -3.36 6.61 18.03
CA ILE A 139 -1.92 6.59 18.35
C ILE A 139 -1.45 7.90 19.00
N LEU A 140 -2.01 9.05 18.62
CA LEU A 140 -1.57 10.38 19.06
C LEU A 140 -1.39 10.54 20.58
N PRO A 141 -2.33 10.13 21.46
CA PRO A 141 -2.16 10.24 22.93
C PRO A 141 -0.94 9.45 23.43
N PHE A 142 -0.72 8.26 22.89
CA PHE A 142 0.39 7.39 23.28
C PHE A 142 1.73 7.93 22.81
N GLN A 143 1.77 8.53 21.62
CA GLN A 143 2.95 9.25 21.13
C GLN A 143 3.29 10.43 22.03
N PHE A 144 2.28 11.20 22.46
CA PHE A 144 2.48 12.32 23.37
C PHE A 144 2.99 11.87 24.76
N ILE A 145 2.46 10.76 25.30
CA ILE A 145 2.96 10.15 26.54
C ILE A 145 4.41 9.72 26.37
N ALA A 146 4.74 9.01 25.29
CA ALA A 146 6.09 8.56 25.00
C ALA A 146 7.09 9.73 24.90
N LEU A 147 6.71 10.82 24.27
CA LEU A 147 7.54 12.03 24.17
C LEU A 147 7.78 12.70 25.54
N LYS A 148 6.77 12.69 26.44
CA LYS A 148 6.90 13.27 27.79
C LYS A 148 7.67 12.41 28.77
N THR A 149 7.50 11.09 28.71
CA THR A 149 8.09 10.16 29.68
C THR A 149 9.40 9.56 29.22
N GLY A 150 9.71 9.64 27.91
CA GLY A 150 10.81 8.90 27.27
C GLY A 150 10.53 7.41 27.09
N GLU A 151 9.34 6.93 27.49
CA GLU A 151 8.97 5.52 27.40
C GLU A 151 8.29 5.18 26.07
N VAL A 152 9.04 4.65 25.13
CA VAL A 152 8.56 4.25 23.79
C VAL A 152 7.58 3.07 23.82
N SER A 153 7.55 2.30 24.92
CA SER A 153 6.69 1.12 25.09
C SER A 153 5.20 1.40 24.86
N PHE A 154 4.70 2.54 25.33
CA PHE A 154 3.30 2.96 25.13
C PHE A 154 2.97 3.17 23.65
N TYR A 155 3.87 3.83 22.91
CA TYR A 155 3.71 4.02 21.48
C TYR A 155 3.72 2.70 20.70
N LEU A 156 4.67 1.82 21.01
CA LEU A 156 4.77 0.49 20.39
C LEU A 156 3.53 -0.36 20.66
N PHE A 157 2.96 -0.30 21.88
CA PHE A 157 1.71 -0.99 22.22
C PHE A 157 0.52 -0.48 21.38
N ALA A 158 0.36 0.84 21.27
CA ALA A 158 -0.69 1.42 20.44
C ALA A 158 -0.53 1.07 18.96
N ALA A 159 0.69 1.15 18.43
CA ALA A 159 1.01 0.75 17.07
C ALA A 159 0.70 -0.73 16.82
N PHE A 160 1.00 -1.61 17.77
CA PHE A 160 0.65 -3.03 17.69
C PHE A 160 -0.86 -3.26 17.62
N ILE A 161 -1.67 -2.54 18.42
CA ILE A 161 -3.14 -2.64 18.34
C ILE A 161 -3.65 -2.23 16.97
N VAL A 162 -3.16 -1.11 16.41
CA VAL A 162 -3.55 -0.65 15.07
C VAL A 162 -3.12 -1.65 13.99
N MET A 163 -1.94 -2.24 14.12
CA MET A 163 -1.48 -3.29 13.20
C MET A 163 -2.38 -4.53 13.24
N VAL A 164 -2.79 -4.99 14.42
CA VAL A 164 -3.72 -6.12 14.56
C VAL A 164 -5.08 -5.79 13.95
N ALA A 165 -5.61 -4.58 14.19
CA ALA A 165 -6.85 -4.12 13.58
C ALA A 165 -6.76 -4.04 12.05
N ALA A 166 -5.64 -3.56 11.50
CA ALA A 166 -5.35 -3.56 10.07
C ALA A 166 -5.33 -4.97 9.49
N LEU A 167 -4.70 -5.92 10.17
CA LEU A 167 -4.66 -7.34 9.75
C LEU A 167 -6.07 -7.93 9.69
N VAL A 168 -6.90 -7.67 10.70
CA VAL A 168 -8.32 -8.11 10.70
C VAL A 168 -9.08 -7.50 9.52
N LEU A 169 -8.91 -6.20 9.28
CA LEU A 169 -9.55 -5.50 8.16
C LEU A 169 -9.11 -6.09 6.81
N LEU A 170 -7.82 -6.35 6.62
CA LEU A 170 -7.28 -6.97 5.40
C LEU A 170 -7.87 -8.37 5.17
N ILE A 171 -8.02 -9.17 6.22
CA ILE A 171 -8.66 -10.49 6.13
C ILE A 171 -10.12 -10.35 5.69
N LEU A 172 -10.88 -9.43 6.29
CA LEU A 172 -12.29 -9.23 5.97
C LEU A 172 -12.49 -8.72 4.54
N LEU A 173 -11.64 -7.79 4.08
CA LEU A 173 -11.73 -7.17 2.76
C LEU A 173 -11.09 -7.99 1.64
N PHE A 174 -10.42 -9.10 1.98
CA PHE A 174 -9.56 -9.83 1.04
C PHE A 174 -10.26 -10.22 -0.27
N PHE A 175 -11.49 -10.69 -0.21
CA PHE A 175 -12.21 -11.13 -1.40
C PHE A 175 -13.15 -10.08 -2.02
N VAL A 176 -13.30 -8.89 -1.43
CA VAL A 176 -14.27 -7.89 -1.90
C VAL A 176 -13.97 -7.43 -3.34
N ILE A 177 -12.70 -7.12 -3.64
CA ILE A 177 -12.29 -6.71 -4.99
C ILE A 177 -12.42 -7.86 -6.01
N PRO A 178 -11.89 -9.08 -5.75
CA PRO A 178 -12.12 -10.22 -6.65
C PRO A 178 -13.59 -10.50 -6.93
N VAL A 179 -14.45 -10.50 -5.91
CA VAL A 179 -15.90 -10.68 -6.09
C VAL A 179 -16.49 -9.58 -6.98
N GLY A 180 -16.14 -8.32 -6.68
CA GLY A 180 -16.66 -7.18 -7.43
C GLY A 180 -16.25 -7.18 -8.90
N VAL A 181 -14.99 -7.49 -9.19
CA VAL A 181 -14.45 -7.45 -10.55
C VAL A 181 -14.79 -8.71 -11.35
N ILE A 182 -14.62 -9.90 -10.76
CA ILE A 182 -14.83 -11.17 -11.48
C ILE A 182 -16.31 -11.48 -11.66
N GLU A 183 -17.13 -11.32 -10.59
CA GLU A 183 -18.57 -11.63 -10.63
C GLU A 183 -19.42 -10.42 -11.02
N LYS A 184 -18.82 -9.24 -11.19
CA LYS A 184 -19.49 -7.97 -11.53
C LYS A 184 -20.64 -7.62 -10.60
N LYS A 185 -20.52 -7.96 -9.31
CA LYS A 185 -21.52 -7.68 -8.28
C LYS A 185 -21.55 -6.21 -7.89
N GLY A 186 -22.73 -5.77 -7.45
CA GLY A 186 -22.87 -4.44 -6.82
C GLY A 186 -22.08 -4.33 -5.51
N VAL A 187 -21.93 -3.10 -4.98
CA VAL A 187 -21.13 -2.82 -3.79
C VAL A 187 -21.54 -3.70 -2.61
N LEU A 188 -22.83 -3.66 -2.22
CA LEU A 188 -23.32 -4.38 -1.05
C LEU A 188 -23.14 -5.90 -1.19
N ASP A 189 -23.44 -6.44 -2.37
CA ASP A 189 -23.31 -7.87 -2.65
C ASP A 189 -21.85 -8.31 -2.67
N ALA A 190 -20.92 -7.47 -3.19
CA ALA A 190 -19.50 -7.75 -3.19
C ALA A 190 -18.96 -7.81 -1.75
N PHE A 191 -19.34 -6.87 -0.89
CA PHE A 191 -18.95 -6.88 0.54
C PHE A 191 -19.56 -8.09 1.27
N ARG A 192 -20.87 -8.32 1.14
CA ARG A 192 -21.56 -9.45 1.80
C ARG A 192 -20.94 -10.79 1.40
N HIS A 193 -20.75 -11.01 0.11
CA HIS A 193 -20.20 -12.25 -0.40
C HIS A 193 -18.71 -12.38 -0.05
N GLY A 194 -17.94 -11.30 -0.21
CA GLY A 194 -16.51 -11.26 0.16
C GLY A 194 -16.30 -11.57 1.64
N PHE A 195 -17.07 -10.98 2.55
CA PHE A 195 -17.01 -11.28 3.98
C PHE A 195 -17.37 -12.72 4.29
N ALA A 196 -18.48 -13.24 3.74
CA ALA A 196 -18.88 -14.62 3.95
C ALA A 196 -17.77 -15.60 3.54
N LEU A 197 -17.13 -15.35 2.40
CA LEU A 197 -16.02 -16.17 1.91
C LEU A 197 -14.77 -16.03 2.79
N SER A 198 -14.46 -14.82 3.25
CA SER A 198 -13.35 -14.55 4.16
C SER A 198 -13.52 -15.28 5.49
N PHE A 199 -14.72 -15.27 6.07
CA PHE A 199 -15.00 -16.02 7.30
C PHE A 199 -14.87 -17.54 7.11
N ARG A 200 -15.28 -18.05 5.95
CA ARG A 200 -15.19 -19.48 5.62
C ARG A 200 -13.72 -19.93 5.53
N HIS A 201 -12.84 -19.10 4.99
CA HIS A 201 -11.42 -19.39 4.76
C HIS A 201 -10.47 -18.64 5.71
N LYS A 202 -10.97 -18.21 6.88
CA LYS A 202 -10.22 -17.33 7.81
C LYS A 202 -8.84 -17.83 8.21
N LYS A 203 -8.63 -19.15 8.35
CA LYS A 203 -7.33 -19.73 8.73
C LYS A 203 -6.30 -19.58 7.60
N ASP A 204 -6.70 -19.88 6.37
CA ASP A 204 -5.82 -19.75 5.20
C ASP A 204 -5.51 -18.27 4.92
N LEU A 205 -6.53 -17.40 5.06
CA LEU A 205 -6.35 -15.95 4.91
C LEU A 205 -5.46 -15.36 5.99
N PHE A 206 -5.57 -15.82 7.23
CA PHE A 206 -4.66 -15.40 8.29
C PHE A 206 -3.21 -15.75 7.93
N ALA A 207 -2.94 -16.99 7.49
CA ALA A 207 -1.60 -17.42 7.08
C ALA A 207 -1.07 -16.61 5.89
N ILE A 208 -1.90 -16.36 4.86
CA ILE A 208 -1.55 -15.53 3.70
C ILE A 208 -1.22 -14.10 4.12
N ASN A 209 -2.10 -13.47 4.92
CA ASN A 209 -1.90 -12.08 5.32
C ASN A 209 -0.71 -11.92 6.28
N LEU A 210 -0.45 -12.91 7.13
CA LEU A 210 0.77 -12.93 7.95
C LEU A 210 2.03 -13.03 7.08
N PHE A 211 2.01 -13.89 6.06
CA PHE A 211 3.10 -13.98 5.10
C PHE A 211 3.30 -12.65 4.34
N PHE A 212 2.22 -12.00 3.92
CA PHE A 212 2.28 -10.68 3.29
C PHE A 212 2.79 -9.60 4.22
N LEU A 213 2.42 -9.65 5.50
CA LEU A 213 2.93 -8.73 6.52
C LEU A 213 4.45 -8.87 6.66
N ILE A 214 4.97 -10.10 6.70
CA ILE A 214 6.42 -10.36 6.74
C ILE A 214 7.10 -9.79 5.50
N LEU A 215 6.59 -10.05 4.29
CA LEU A 215 7.13 -9.50 3.05
C LEU A 215 7.10 -7.96 3.04
N SER A 216 6.01 -7.36 3.52
CA SER A 216 5.88 -5.90 3.62
C SER A 216 6.86 -5.31 4.63
N THR A 217 7.10 -5.99 5.76
CA THR A 217 8.09 -5.57 6.76
C THR A 217 9.51 -5.61 6.16
N VAL A 218 9.83 -6.65 5.40
CA VAL A 218 11.13 -6.73 4.69
C VAL A 218 11.29 -5.56 3.71
N THR A 219 10.25 -5.26 2.90
CA THR A 219 10.32 -4.13 1.97
C THR A 219 10.45 -2.79 2.68
N PHE A 220 9.76 -2.61 3.81
CA PHE A 220 9.88 -1.41 4.64
C PHE A 220 11.29 -1.27 5.22
N ALA A 221 11.86 -2.34 5.76
CA ALA A 221 13.23 -2.33 6.27
C ALA A 221 14.25 -1.97 5.19
N LEU A 222 14.11 -2.54 3.99
CA LEU A 222 14.95 -2.19 2.84
C LEU A 222 14.80 -0.70 2.45
N MET A 223 13.59 -0.15 2.51
CA MET A 223 13.33 1.25 2.24
C MET A 223 14.02 2.16 3.26
N VAL A 224 13.89 1.87 4.56
CA VAL A 224 14.56 2.62 5.63
C VAL A 224 16.08 2.57 5.47
N LEU A 225 16.63 1.40 5.14
CA LEU A 225 18.08 1.27 4.87
C LEU A 225 18.51 2.11 3.66
N ALA A 226 17.73 2.13 2.59
CA ALA A 226 18.02 2.95 1.42
C ALA A 226 17.97 4.46 1.72
N GLU A 227 17.00 4.90 2.54
CA GLU A 227 16.84 6.30 2.95
C GLU A 227 17.98 6.75 3.89
N THR A 228 18.39 5.92 4.85
CA THR A 228 19.49 6.24 5.76
C THR A 228 20.82 6.34 5.01
N GLN A 229 21.05 5.50 4.00
CA GLN A 229 22.22 5.55 3.15
C GLN A 229 22.21 6.77 2.21
N TYR A 230 21.02 7.24 1.79
CA TYR A 230 20.88 8.41 0.94
C TYR A 230 21.43 9.69 1.58
N GLN A 231 21.34 9.83 2.89
CA GLN A 231 21.86 10.98 3.63
C GLN A 231 23.38 10.96 3.81
N GLY A 232 24.03 9.82 3.61
CA GLY A 232 25.47 9.63 3.94
C GLY A 232 26.41 9.31 2.78
N LEU A 233 25.93 8.97 1.59
CA LEU A 233 26.77 8.55 0.46
C LEU A 233 26.78 9.58 -0.68
N ALA A 234 27.90 9.69 -1.40
CA ALA A 234 28.02 10.48 -2.62
C ALA A 234 26.90 10.11 -3.61
N ALA A 235 26.12 11.10 -4.01
CA ALA A 235 24.78 11.07 -4.59
C ALA A 235 24.38 9.89 -5.53
N LEU A 236 25.27 9.37 -6.37
CA LEU A 236 24.91 8.43 -7.43
C LEU A 236 24.62 7.01 -6.92
N SER A 237 25.42 6.47 -6.02
CA SER A 237 25.26 5.12 -5.46
C SER A 237 23.97 5.00 -4.63
N SER A 238 23.60 6.06 -3.95
CA SER A 238 22.37 6.15 -3.15
C SER A 238 21.12 6.16 -4.02
N ILE A 239 21.14 6.88 -5.13
CA ILE A 239 20.03 6.91 -6.10
C ILE A 239 19.83 5.53 -6.72
N ILE A 240 20.91 4.85 -7.12
CA ILE A 240 20.83 3.50 -7.68
C ILE A 240 20.25 2.52 -6.65
N LEU A 241 20.72 2.56 -5.41
CA LEU A 241 20.22 1.71 -4.35
C LEU A 241 18.72 1.97 -4.08
N PHE A 242 18.33 3.25 -4.02
CA PHE A 242 16.94 3.64 -3.84
C PHE A 242 16.04 3.11 -4.98
N ILE A 243 16.45 3.28 -6.25
CA ILE A 243 15.70 2.75 -7.40
C ILE A 243 15.60 1.21 -7.33
N LEU A 244 16.70 0.53 -7.01
CA LEU A 244 16.74 -0.93 -6.89
C LEU A 244 15.74 -1.43 -5.83
N VAL A 245 15.72 -0.80 -4.66
CA VAL A 245 14.77 -1.13 -3.59
C VAL A 245 13.33 -0.90 -4.05
N ARG A 246 13.05 0.17 -4.81
CA ARG A 246 11.72 0.42 -5.37
C ARG A 246 11.28 -0.65 -6.37
N VAL A 247 12.20 -1.11 -7.21
CA VAL A 247 11.91 -2.23 -8.14
C VAL A 247 11.62 -3.52 -7.37
N ILE A 248 12.43 -3.86 -6.36
CA ILE A 248 12.18 -5.02 -5.50
C ILE A 248 10.80 -4.91 -4.82
N GLN A 249 10.46 -3.75 -4.31
CA GLN A 249 9.16 -3.46 -3.71
C GLN A 249 8.01 -3.68 -4.70
N ALA A 250 8.15 -3.19 -5.94
CA ALA A 250 7.14 -3.40 -6.99
C ALA A 250 6.95 -4.89 -7.32
N VAL A 251 8.02 -5.68 -7.34
CA VAL A 251 7.95 -7.13 -7.56
C VAL A 251 7.19 -7.81 -6.43
N ILE A 252 7.53 -7.51 -5.17
CA ILE A 252 6.88 -8.10 -4.00
C ILE A 252 5.39 -7.72 -3.96
N TYR A 253 5.05 -6.45 -4.18
CA TYR A 253 3.65 -6.01 -4.20
C TYR A 253 2.86 -6.61 -5.38
N THR A 254 3.49 -6.79 -6.55
CA THR A 254 2.86 -7.51 -7.65
C THR A 254 2.52 -8.95 -7.24
N TYR A 255 3.43 -9.63 -6.57
CA TYR A 255 3.19 -10.99 -6.09
C TYR A 255 2.00 -11.05 -5.12
N ILE A 256 1.93 -10.13 -4.15
CA ILE A 256 0.80 -10.02 -3.23
C ILE A 256 -0.53 -9.83 -3.99
N CYS A 257 -0.53 -8.96 -5.01
CA CYS A 257 -1.72 -8.67 -5.80
C CYS A 257 -2.17 -9.86 -6.67
N VAL A 258 -1.26 -10.72 -7.08
CA VAL A 258 -1.56 -11.93 -7.88
C VAL A 258 -2.12 -13.05 -7.01
N VAL A 259 -1.58 -13.24 -5.81
CA VAL A 259 -2.02 -14.33 -4.91
C VAL A 259 -3.49 -14.19 -4.53
N ASN A 260 -3.97 -12.99 -4.28
CA ASN A 260 -5.35 -12.74 -3.85
C ASN A 260 -6.39 -13.27 -4.87
N PRO A 261 -6.45 -12.81 -6.14
CA PRO A 261 -7.43 -13.30 -7.10
C PRO A 261 -7.17 -14.76 -7.50
N TYR A 262 -5.91 -15.21 -7.47
CA TYR A 262 -5.60 -16.62 -7.73
C TYR A 262 -6.22 -17.52 -6.66
N PHE A 263 -6.10 -17.15 -5.38
CA PHE A 263 -6.75 -17.86 -4.29
C PHE A 263 -8.28 -17.82 -4.43
N TYR A 264 -8.85 -16.63 -4.75
CA TYR A 264 -10.29 -16.49 -4.96
C TYR A 264 -10.84 -17.46 -6.01
N ILE A 265 -10.18 -17.59 -7.18
CA ILE A 265 -10.62 -18.49 -8.25
C ILE A 265 -10.61 -19.96 -7.80
N GLN A 266 -9.76 -20.32 -6.86
CA GLN A 266 -9.66 -21.69 -6.35
C GLN A 266 -10.72 -22.05 -5.29
N VAL A 267 -11.31 -21.06 -4.61
CA VAL A 267 -12.20 -21.27 -3.45
C VAL A 267 -13.65 -20.86 -3.68
N ARG A 268 -13.93 -20.19 -4.82
CA ARG A 268 -15.28 -19.73 -5.20
C ARG A 268 -16.19 -20.89 -5.57
#